data_956022e3d76494d5122207fe9170c5ee
#
_entry.id   956022e3d76494d5122207fe9170c5ee
#
_cell.length_a   1.000
_cell.length_b   1.000
_cell.length_c   1.000
_cell.angle_alpha   90.00
_cell.angle_beta   90.00
_cell.angle_gamma   90.00
#
_symmetry.space_group_name_H-M   'P 1'
#
loop_
_entity.id
_entity.type
_entity.pdbx_description
1 polymer ?
#
loop_
_entity_poly.entity_id
_entity_poly.type
_entity_poly.pdbx_seq_one_letter_code
_entity_poly.pdbx_strand_id
1 'polypeptide(L)'
;MQGKVEICGVNTARLGLLTAQQMDELLRRSRAGDAAAREKLIEGNLRLVLSVIQRFDKRGESPDDLFQVGCVGLLKAIANFDPDKNVRFSTYGVPMIAGEIRRYLRDNSAIRVSRSLRDTAYRVLQCREALTLQLGREPSLKEIAAQLELPERDISAALDAISAPVSLFDPVFTDGGDPLTVMDQVRDTKNTEGSWLEQITLREGFSRLGDREKQILHARFFDGLTQMDVAKSMHISQAQVSRLEKGAICELRKYVSVQVS
;
A
#
# COMPACT_ATOMS: atom_id res chain seq x y z
N MET A 1 -30.03 -26.17 0.00
CA MET A 1 -29.04 -26.69 0.97
C MET A 1 -28.26 -25.52 1.52
N GLN A 2 -28.54 -25.10 2.77
CA GLN A 2 -27.74 -24.07 3.43
C GLN A 2 -26.43 -24.74 3.85
N GLY A 3 -25.35 -24.44 3.11
CA GLY A 3 -24.01 -24.90 3.46
C GLY A 3 -23.64 -24.39 4.85
N LYS A 4 -23.15 -25.26 5.70
CA LYS A 4 -22.49 -24.89 6.96
C LYS A 4 -21.27 -24.02 6.59
N VAL A 5 -21.38 -22.72 6.79
CA VAL A 5 -20.24 -21.83 6.68
C VAL A 5 -19.70 -21.64 8.09
N GLU A 6 -18.52 -22.15 8.34
CA GLU A 6 -17.76 -21.88 9.54
C GLU A 6 -16.88 -20.64 9.27
N ILE A 7 -17.06 -19.58 10.05
CA ILE A 7 -16.28 -18.33 9.96
C ILE A 7 -15.56 -18.13 11.29
N CYS A 8 -14.26 -18.04 11.28
CA CYS A 8 -13.41 -17.90 12.48
C CYS A 8 -13.70 -18.94 13.56
N GLY A 9 -13.97 -20.20 13.19
CA GLY A 9 -14.33 -21.26 14.14
C GLY A 9 -15.74 -21.16 14.72
N VAL A 10 -16.53 -20.17 14.29
CA VAL A 10 -17.91 -19.99 14.74
C VAL A 10 -18.87 -20.67 13.76
N ASN A 11 -19.63 -21.63 14.27
CA ASN A 11 -20.66 -22.30 13.47
C ASN A 11 -21.89 -21.37 13.31
N THR A 12 -22.01 -20.77 12.13
CA THR A 12 -23.06 -19.79 11.83
C THR A 12 -24.48 -20.32 11.90
N ALA A 13 -24.65 -21.65 11.80
CA ALA A 13 -25.98 -22.30 11.88
C ALA A 13 -26.51 -22.40 13.33
N ARG A 14 -25.64 -22.30 14.34
CA ARG A 14 -26.00 -22.45 15.76
C ARG A 14 -26.15 -21.13 16.51
N LEU A 15 -25.99 -19.99 15.83
CA LEU A 15 -26.09 -18.67 16.44
C LEU A 15 -27.54 -18.42 16.93
N GLY A 16 -27.69 -18.19 18.22
CA GLY A 16 -28.95 -17.82 18.86
C GLY A 16 -29.44 -16.43 18.44
N LEU A 17 -30.74 -16.22 18.58
CA LEU A 17 -31.38 -14.93 18.41
C LEU A 17 -31.87 -14.43 19.77
N LEU A 18 -31.59 -13.19 20.11
CA LEU A 18 -32.16 -12.57 21.29
C LEU A 18 -33.50 -11.90 20.94
N THR A 19 -34.48 -12.05 21.83
CA THR A 19 -35.74 -11.29 21.74
C THR A 19 -35.45 -9.81 22.11
N ALA A 20 -36.36 -8.90 21.73
CA ALA A 20 -36.21 -7.47 22.09
C ALA A 20 -36.12 -7.25 23.60
N GLN A 21 -36.93 -7.97 24.38
CA GLN A 21 -36.91 -7.87 25.85
C GLN A 21 -35.60 -8.38 26.45
N GLN A 22 -35.10 -9.53 25.99
CA GLN A 22 -33.79 -10.06 26.41
C GLN A 22 -32.62 -9.08 26.02
N MET A 23 -32.71 -8.47 24.87
CA MET A 23 -31.72 -7.47 24.41
C MET A 23 -31.68 -6.31 25.37
N ASP A 24 -32.81 -5.70 25.71
CA ASP A 24 -32.88 -4.53 26.60
C ASP A 24 -32.40 -4.85 28.02
N GLU A 25 -32.80 -6.02 28.54
CA GLU A 25 -32.36 -6.49 29.86
C GLU A 25 -30.82 -6.68 29.88
N LEU A 26 -30.28 -7.39 28.91
CA LEU A 26 -28.86 -7.68 28.84
C LEU A 26 -28.04 -6.40 28.61
N LEU A 27 -28.53 -5.42 27.83
CA LEU A 27 -27.89 -4.12 27.63
C LEU A 27 -27.79 -3.34 28.94
N ARG A 28 -28.86 -3.30 29.74
CA ARG A 28 -28.85 -2.64 31.06
C ARG A 28 -27.87 -3.31 32.03
N ARG A 29 -27.85 -4.65 32.07
CA ARG A 29 -26.92 -5.42 32.91
C ARG A 29 -25.47 -5.24 32.46
N SER A 30 -25.19 -5.28 31.15
CA SER A 30 -23.86 -5.03 30.59
C SER A 30 -23.36 -3.63 30.95
N ARG A 31 -24.23 -2.62 30.92
CA ARG A 31 -23.90 -1.24 31.34
C ARG A 31 -23.58 -1.14 32.83
N ALA A 32 -24.20 -1.99 33.65
CA ALA A 32 -23.92 -2.10 35.09
C ALA A 32 -22.62 -2.89 35.39
N GLY A 33 -21.89 -3.36 34.37
CA GLY A 33 -20.61 -4.08 34.52
C GLY A 33 -20.71 -5.60 34.52
N ASP A 34 -21.88 -6.19 34.22
CA ASP A 34 -22.06 -7.65 34.14
C ASP A 34 -21.38 -8.21 32.87
N ALA A 35 -20.22 -8.86 33.08
CA ALA A 35 -19.44 -9.47 31.99
C ALA A 35 -20.19 -10.61 31.30
N ALA A 36 -20.96 -11.44 32.04
CA ALA A 36 -21.71 -12.55 31.47
C ALA A 36 -22.88 -12.04 30.59
N ALA A 37 -23.52 -10.93 30.98
CA ALA A 37 -24.52 -10.29 30.14
C ALA A 37 -23.91 -9.74 28.83
N ARG A 38 -22.70 -9.16 28.91
CA ARG A 38 -21.97 -8.66 27.74
C ARG A 38 -21.62 -9.80 26.78
N GLU A 39 -21.15 -10.94 27.27
CA GLU A 39 -20.82 -12.10 26.46
C GLU A 39 -22.05 -12.61 25.70
N LYS A 40 -23.17 -12.79 26.40
CA LYS A 40 -24.44 -13.18 25.78
C LYS A 40 -24.94 -12.18 24.72
N LEU A 41 -24.73 -10.89 24.94
CA LEU A 41 -25.05 -9.86 23.94
C LEU A 41 -24.21 -10.01 22.69
N ILE A 42 -22.91 -10.28 22.83
CA ILE A 42 -22.02 -10.49 21.69
C ILE A 42 -22.48 -11.71 20.90
N GLU A 43 -22.62 -12.85 21.55
CA GLU A 43 -23.04 -14.10 20.90
C GLU A 43 -24.40 -13.98 20.17
N GLY A 44 -25.40 -13.37 20.83
CA GLY A 44 -26.71 -13.17 20.25
C GLY A 44 -26.77 -12.18 19.07
N ASN A 45 -25.71 -11.37 18.87
CA ASN A 45 -25.64 -10.40 17.79
C ASN A 45 -24.62 -10.75 16.69
N LEU A 46 -23.94 -11.88 16.77
CA LEU A 46 -23.01 -12.32 15.71
C LEU A 46 -23.73 -12.47 14.35
N ARG A 47 -24.97 -12.89 14.35
CA ARG A 47 -25.80 -12.94 13.12
C ARG A 47 -26.02 -11.59 12.48
N LEU A 48 -26.13 -10.53 13.29
CA LEU A 48 -26.21 -9.15 12.78
C LEU A 48 -24.92 -8.77 12.07
N VAL A 49 -23.75 -9.11 12.65
CA VAL A 49 -22.44 -8.90 12.01
C VAL A 49 -22.40 -9.62 10.66
N LEU A 50 -22.77 -10.90 10.59
CA LEU A 50 -22.81 -11.66 9.35
C LEU A 50 -23.67 -11.00 8.27
N SER A 51 -24.87 -10.50 8.64
CA SER A 51 -25.75 -9.81 7.69
C SER A 51 -25.16 -8.51 7.13
N VAL A 52 -24.32 -7.83 7.91
CA VAL A 52 -23.64 -6.61 7.47
C VAL A 52 -22.48 -6.93 6.53
N ILE A 53 -21.70 -7.98 6.82
CA ILE A 53 -20.52 -8.38 6.02
C ILE A 53 -20.92 -8.76 4.59
N GLN A 54 -22.05 -9.42 4.39
CA GLN A 54 -22.55 -9.81 3.07
C GLN A 54 -22.61 -8.63 2.07
N ARG A 55 -22.73 -7.38 2.58
CA ARG A 55 -22.71 -6.17 1.74
C ARG A 55 -21.30 -5.81 1.24
N PHE A 56 -20.27 -6.43 1.80
CA PHE A 56 -18.86 -6.17 1.52
C PHE A 56 -18.14 -7.34 0.85
N ASP A 57 -18.86 -8.44 0.56
CA ASP A 57 -18.32 -9.72 0.05
C ASP A 57 -17.51 -9.60 -1.25
N LYS A 58 -17.75 -8.55 -2.06
CA LYS A 58 -17.08 -8.34 -3.36
C LYS A 58 -15.87 -7.41 -3.29
N ARG A 59 -15.27 -7.21 -2.11
CA ARG A 59 -14.19 -6.22 -1.91
C ARG A 59 -12.79 -6.82 -1.88
N GLY A 60 -12.63 -8.16 -2.14
CA GLY A 60 -11.35 -8.83 -2.22
C GLY A 60 -10.71 -9.20 -0.87
N GLU A 61 -11.38 -8.88 0.24
CA GLU A 61 -10.91 -9.20 1.59
C GLU A 61 -11.48 -10.56 2.06
N SER A 62 -10.75 -11.22 2.97
CA SER A 62 -11.20 -12.45 3.59
C SER A 62 -12.50 -12.24 4.38
N PRO A 63 -13.51 -13.09 4.23
CA PRO A 63 -14.71 -13.04 5.06
C PRO A 63 -14.42 -13.14 6.56
N ASP A 64 -13.36 -13.87 6.94
CA ASP A 64 -12.92 -14.02 8.33
C ASP A 64 -12.42 -12.70 8.90
N ASP A 65 -11.61 -11.94 8.13
CA ASP A 65 -11.09 -10.64 8.55
C ASP A 65 -12.22 -9.62 8.67
N LEU A 66 -13.13 -9.59 7.70
CA LEU A 66 -14.32 -8.74 7.76
C LEU A 66 -15.19 -9.06 8.97
N PHE A 67 -15.31 -10.35 9.33
CA PHE A 67 -16.06 -10.77 10.51
C PHE A 67 -15.42 -10.30 11.81
N GLN A 68 -14.12 -10.47 11.96
CA GLN A 68 -13.37 -10.00 13.13
C GLN A 68 -13.50 -8.48 13.30
N VAL A 69 -13.32 -7.73 12.22
CA VAL A 69 -13.49 -6.26 12.23
C VAL A 69 -14.94 -5.87 12.54
N GLY A 70 -15.90 -6.59 11.97
CA GLY A 70 -17.32 -6.42 12.28
C GLY A 70 -17.64 -6.66 13.75
N CYS A 71 -17.02 -7.66 14.36
CA CYS A 71 -17.13 -7.93 15.80
C CYS A 71 -16.56 -6.80 16.65
N VAL A 72 -15.44 -6.17 16.24
CA VAL A 72 -14.92 -4.95 16.89
C VAL A 72 -15.95 -3.81 16.83
N GLY A 73 -16.60 -3.64 15.68
CA GLY A 73 -17.70 -2.69 15.51
C GLY A 73 -18.90 -2.98 16.43
N LEU A 74 -19.27 -4.25 16.57
CA LEU A 74 -20.31 -4.71 17.48
C LEU A 74 -19.95 -4.41 18.95
N LEU A 75 -18.70 -4.70 19.37
CA LEU A 75 -18.22 -4.42 20.73
C LEU A 75 -18.31 -2.93 21.06
N LYS A 76 -17.91 -2.06 20.13
CA LYS A 76 -18.04 -0.60 20.26
C LYS A 76 -19.52 -0.17 20.34
N ALA A 77 -20.38 -0.82 19.54
CA ALA A 77 -21.81 -0.54 19.57
C ALA A 77 -22.43 -0.89 20.92
N ILE A 78 -22.11 -2.07 21.48
CA ILE A 78 -22.60 -2.51 22.80
C ILE A 78 -22.11 -1.56 23.89
N ALA A 79 -20.84 -1.13 23.86
CA ALA A 79 -20.26 -0.27 24.87
C ALA A 79 -20.86 1.16 24.87
N ASN A 80 -21.24 1.68 23.71
CA ASN A 80 -21.68 3.05 23.54
C ASN A 80 -23.21 3.22 23.38
N PHE A 81 -23.95 2.11 23.31
CA PHE A 81 -25.40 2.16 23.14
C PHE A 81 -26.09 2.63 24.41
N ASP A 82 -27.04 3.53 24.24
CA ASP A 82 -27.89 4.02 25.33
C ASP A 82 -29.32 3.41 25.20
N PRO A 83 -29.68 2.47 26.10
CA PRO A 83 -30.98 1.78 26.02
C PRO A 83 -32.18 2.73 26.32
N ASP A 84 -31.92 3.88 26.92
CA ASP A 84 -32.98 4.84 27.25
C ASP A 84 -33.46 5.70 26.08
N LYS A 85 -32.75 5.61 24.94
CA LYS A 85 -33.07 6.31 23.69
C LYS A 85 -34.04 5.55 22.80
N ASN A 86 -35.13 5.10 23.14
CA ASN A 86 -36.24 4.52 22.37
C ASN A 86 -35.92 4.09 20.90
N VAL A 87 -34.69 3.59 20.65
CA VAL A 87 -34.18 3.13 19.34
C VAL A 87 -33.75 1.68 19.45
N ARG A 88 -34.06 0.87 18.45
CA ARG A 88 -33.60 -0.51 18.43
C ARG A 88 -32.09 -0.60 18.34
N PHE A 89 -31.47 -1.51 19.10
CA PHE A 89 -30.03 -1.73 19.06
C PHE A 89 -29.48 -1.93 17.64
N SER A 90 -30.21 -2.70 16.78
CA SER A 90 -29.79 -2.93 15.39
C SER A 90 -29.69 -1.64 14.57
N THR A 91 -30.54 -0.65 14.82
CA THR A 91 -30.48 0.65 14.12
C THR A 91 -29.20 1.42 14.45
N TYR A 92 -28.67 1.26 15.65
CA TYR A 92 -27.41 1.83 16.07
C TYR A 92 -26.20 0.94 15.71
N GLY A 93 -26.33 -0.38 15.90
CA GLY A 93 -25.25 -1.34 15.70
C GLY A 93 -24.84 -1.49 14.25
N VAL A 94 -25.79 -1.56 13.30
CA VAL A 94 -25.49 -1.71 11.87
C VAL A 94 -24.58 -0.60 11.31
N PRO A 95 -24.85 0.70 11.52
CA PRO A 95 -23.94 1.76 11.12
C PRO A 95 -22.55 1.67 11.75
N MET A 96 -22.47 1.29 13.04
CA MET A 96 -21.20 1.15 13.77
C MET A 96 -20.36 0.01 13.18
N ILE A 97 -20.95 -1.17 12.98
CA ILE A 97 -20.29 -2.33 12.35
C ILE A 97 -19.81 -1.97 10.94
N ALA A 98 -20.72 -1.42 10.11
CA ALA A 98 -20.37 -1.01 8.75
C ALA A 98 -19.30 0.12 8.72
N GLY A 99 -19.30 0.99 9.70
CA GLY A 99 -18.30 2.04 9.87
C GLY A 99 -16.90 1.49 10.11
N GLU A 100 -16.75 0.51 11.02
CA GLU A 100 -15.47 -0.16 11.28
C GLU A 100 -14.98 -0.95 10.06
N ILE A 101 -15.87 -1.68 9.38
CA ILE A 101 -15.52 -2.40 8.15
C ILE A 101 -15.04 -1.42 7.06
N ARG A 102 -15.75 -0.31 6.82
CA ARG A 102 -15.30 0.70 5.85
C ARG A 102 -13.97 1.33 6.23
N ARG A 103 -13.73 1.55 7.53
CA ARG A 103 -12.46 2.04 8.03
C ARG A 103 -11.34 1.05 7.75
N TYR A 104 -11.55 -0.21 8.09
CA TYR A 104 -10.59 -1.29 7.82
C TYR A 104 -10.25 -1.38 6.33
N LEU A 105 -11.26 -1.48 5.45
CA LEU A 105 -11.06 -1.54 4.00
C LEU A 105 -10.29 -0.34 3.43
N ARG A 106 -10.45 0.82 4.05
CA ARG A 106 -9.71 2.02 3.66
C ARG A 106 -8.26 1.98 4.12
N ASP A 107 -8.03 1.52 5.35
CA ASP A 107 -6.73 1.59 6.02
C ASP A 107 -5.85 0.36 5.64
N ASN A 108 -6.45 -0.76 5.19
CA ASN A 108 -5.79 -2.01 4.79
C ASN A 108 -5.43 -2.07 3.30
N SER A 109 -5.64 -1.00 2.52
CA SER A 109 -5.21 -1.00 1.13
C SER A 109 -3.68 -0.99 1.02
N ALA A 110 -3.12 -1.79 0.07
CA ALA A 110 -1.68 -1.93 -0.15
C ALA A 110 -0.97 -0.59 -0.38
N ILE A 111 -1.66 0.36 -1.00
CA ILE A 111 -1.18 1.74 -1.19
C ILE A 111 -2.10 2.69 -0.43
N ARG A 112 -1.50 3.55 0.40
CA ARG A 112 -2.25 4.56 1.14
C ARG A 112 -2.65 5.72 0.22
N VAL A 113 -3.95 5.83 -0.05
CA VAL A 113 -4.55 6.92 -0.84
C VAL A 113 -5.20 7.94 0.08
N SER A 114 -5.01 9.24 -0.18
CA SER A 114 -5.66 10.32 0.57
C SER A 114 -7.19 10.25 0.46
N ARG A 115 -7.89 10.76 1.47
CA ARG A 115 -9.36 10.76 1.47
C ARG A 115 -9.93 11.55 0.29
N SER A 116 -9.41 12.75 0.07
CA SER A 116 -9.85 13.63 -1.02
C SER A 116 -9.72 12.95 -2.38
N LEU A 117 -8.59 12.29 -2.64
CA LEU A 117 -8.34 11.60 -3.91
C LEU A 117 -9.29 10.40 -4.08
N ARG A 118 -9.56 9.65 -3.02
CA ARG A 118 -10.51 8.53 -3.02
C ARG A 118 -11.96 9.01 -3.24
N ASP A 119 -12.35 10.12 -2.59
CA ASP A 119 -13.68 10.70 -2.78
C ASP A 119 -13.85 11.22 -4.22
N THR A 120 -12.82 11.83 -4.79
CA THR A 120 -12.81 12.22 -6.21
C THR A 120 -12.94 11.00 -7.10
N ALA A 121 -12.18 9.95 -6.88
CA ALA A 121 -12.27 8.70 -7.65
C ALA A 121 -13.68 8.08 -7.58
N TYR A 122 -14.30 8.07 -6.39
CA TYR A 122 -15.67 7.57 -6.24
C TYR A 122 -16.68 8.38 -7.04
N ARG A 123 -16.58 9.72 -7.02
CA ARG A 123 -17.42 10.61 -7.83
C ARG A 123 -17.21 10.37 -9.33
N VAL A 124 -15.97 10.15 -9.75
CA VAL A 124 -15.62 9.82 -11.15
C VAL A 124 -16.25 8.51 -11.58
N LEU A 125 -16.15 7.45 -10.75
CA LEU A 125 -16.78 6.15 -11.05
C LEU A 125 -18.31 6.25 -11.18
N GLN A 126 -18.95 6.95 -10.25
CA GLN A 126 -20.41 7.17 -10.31
C GLN A 126 -20.82 7.95 -11.56
N CYS A 127 -20.08 9.02 -11.90
CA CYS A 127 -20.32 9.80 -13.11
C CYS A 127 -20.14 8.95 -14.37
N ARG A 128 -19.09 8.11 -14.42
CA ARG A 128 -18.85 7.18 -15.53
C ARG A 128 -20.00 6.20 -15.72
N GLU A 129 -20.51 5.60 -14.64
CA GLU A 129 -21.66 4.70 -14.70
C GLU A 129 -22.92 5.42 -15.21
N ALA A 130 -23.21 6.60 -14.68
CA ALA A 130 -24.37 7.40 -15.09
C ALA A 130 -24.29 7.80 -16.56
N LEU A 131 -23.14 8.30 -17.02
CA LEU A 131 -22.93 8.67 -18.42
C LEU A 131 -22.97 7.45 -19.36
N THR A 132 -22.46 6.29 -18.93
CA THR A 132 -22.52 5.04 -19.70
C THR A 132 -23.98 4.65 -19.96
N LEU A 133 -24.84 4.76 -18.93
CA LEU A 133 -26.28 4.48 -19.08
C LEU A 133 -26.98 5.47 -20.01
N GLN A 134 -26.59 6.75 -20.00
CA GLN A 134 -27.17 7.78 -20.84
C GLN A 134 -26.71 7.70 -22.29
N LEU A 135 -25.42 7.48 -22.54
CA LEU A 135 -24.79 7.50 -23.85
C LEU A 135 -24.84 6.14 -24.57
N GLY A 136 -25.10 5.03 -23.86
CA GLY A 136 -25.04 3.68 -24.40
C GLY A 136 -23.61 3.23 -24.78
N ARG A 137 -22.57 4.00 -24.39
CA ARG A 137 -21.14 3.72 -24.61
C ARG A 137 -20.32 4.20 -23.42
N GLU A 138 -19.08 3.76 -23.35
CA GLU A 138 -18.16 4.27 -22.33
C GLU A 138 -17.81 5.75 -22.58
N PRO A 139 -17.96 6.63 -21.56
CA PRO A 139 -17.66 8.06 -21.70
C PRO A 139 -16.14 8.29 -21.75
N SER A 140 -15.72 9.29 -22.50
CA SER A 140 -14.34 9.77 -22.52
C SER A 140 -14.00 10.54 -21.24
N LEU A 141 -12.69 10.66 -20.92
CA LEU A 141 -12.23 11.47 -19.78
C LEU A 141 -12.72 12.94 -19.89
N LYS A 142 -12.82 13.48 -21.11
CA LYS A 142 -13.31 14.85 -21.36
C LYS A 142 -14.77 15.02 -20.98
N GLU A 143 -15.60 14.04 -21.28
CA GLU A 143 -17.03 14.07 -20.94
C GLU A 143 -17.24 13.99 -19.43
N ILE A 144 -16.44 13.14 -18.74
CA ILE A 144 -16.46 13.06 -17.28
C ILE A 144 -15.94 14.36 -16.65
N ALA A 145 -14.88 14.95 -17.20
CA ALA A 145 -14.30 16.21 -16.77
C ALA A 145 -15.29 17.37 -16.85
N ALA A 146 -16.01 17.46 -17.98
CA ALA A 146 -17.06 18.46 -18.18
C ALA A 146 -18.22 18.29 -17.20
N GLN A 147 -18.63 17.04 -16.93
CA GLN A 147 -19.74 16.76 -16.00
C GLN A 147 -19.40 17.01 -14.52
N LEU A 148 -18.15 16.80 -14.12
CA LEU A 148 -17.70 16.97 -12.74
C LEU A 148 -17.05 18.32 -12.47
N GLU A 149 -16.86 19.14 -13.52
CA GLU A 149 -16.13 20.41 -13.47
C GLU A 149 -14.72 20.27 -12.88
N LEU A 150 -14.04 19.16 -13.22
CA LEU A 150 -12.68 18.85 -12.78
C LEU A 150 -11.72 18.76 -13.97
N PRO A 151 -10.45 19.13 -13.80
CA PRO A 151 -9.45 18.95 -14.86
C PRO A 151 -9.19 17.46 -15.13
N GLU A 152 -8.97 17.09 -16.40
CA GLU A 152 -8.73 15.70 -16.83
C GLU A 152 -7.58 15.03 -16.05
N ARG A 153 -6.52 15.78 -15.74
CA ARG A 153 -5.37 15.28 -14.97
C ARG A 153 -5.75 14.79 -13.57
N ASP A 154 -6.70 15.47 -12.90
CA ASP A 154 -7.12 15.13 -11.54
C ASP A 154 -8.01 13.87 -11.57
N ILE A 155 -8.77 13.69 -12.64
CA ILE A 155 -9.56 12.49 -12.89
C ILE A 155 -8.64 11.29 -13.15
N SER A 156 -7.65 11.43 -14.03
CA SER A 156 -6.67 10.38 -14.31
C SER A 156 -5.91 10.00 -13.05
N ALA A 157 -5.38 10.99 -12.32
CA ALA A 157 -4.67 10.75 -11.07
C ALA A 157 -5.54 10.05 -10.01
N ALA A 158 -6.83 10.38 -9.93
CA ALA A 158 -7.76 9.75 -9.01
C ALA A 158 -8.04 8.28 -9.39
N LEU A 159 -8.23 7.98 -10.67
CA LEU A 159 -8.44 6.62 -11.16
C LEU A 159 -7.18 5.76 -10.97
N ASP A 160 -6.01 6.29 -11.29
CA ASP A 160 -4.73 5.59 -11.11
C ASP A 160 -4.48 5.26 -9.63
N ALA A 161 -4.82 6.19 -8.73
CA ALA A 161 -4.60 6.00 -7.29
C ALA A 161 -5.46 4.90 -6.66
N ILE A 162 -6.63 4.57 -7.22
CA ILE A 162 -7.51 3.49 -6.73
C ILE A 162 -7.26 2.16 -7.45
N SER A 163 -6.41 2.13 -8.48
CA SER A 163 -6.04 0.90 -9.16
C SER A 163 -5.34 -0.05 -8.22
N ALA A 164 -5.74 -1.31 -8.22
CA ALA A 164 -5.08 -2.34 -7.44
C ALA A 164 -3.67 -2.58 -7.99
N PRO A 165 -2.65 -2.75 -7.13
CA PRO A 165 -1.33 -3.16 -7.57
C PRO A 165 -1.40 -4.53 -8.26
N VAL A 166 -0.64 -4.67 -9.34
CA VAL A 166 -0.46 -5.95 -10.04
C VAL A 166 0.69 -6.70 -9.38
N SER A 167 0.55 -8.02 -9.20
CA SER A 167 1.64 -8.84 -8.67
C SER A 167 2.79 -8.89 -9.68
N LEU A 168 4.02 -8.75 -9.21
CA LEU A 168 5.21 -8.95 -10.06
C LEU A 168 5.32 -10.39 -10.58
N PHE A 169 4.70 -11.34 -9.88
CA PHE A 169 4.69 -12.75 -10.26
C PHE A 169 3.47 -13.16 -11.11
N ASP A 170 2.60 -12.20 -11.45
CA ASP A 170 1.50 -12.51 -12.36
C ASP A 170 2.03 -12.88 -13.73
N PRO A 171 1.56 -13.99 -14.33
CA PRO A 171 1.99 -14.41 -15.65
C PRO A 171 1.43 -13.46 -16.71
N VAL A 172 2.32 -12.90 -17.51
CA VAL A 172 1.95 -12.06 -18.67
C VAL A 172 1.73 -12.91 -19.89
N PHE A 173 2.51 -13.99 -20.03
CA PHE A 173 2.44 -14.90 -21.16
C PHE A 173 2.68 -16.35 -20.72
N THR A 174 1.81 -17.27 -21.18
CA THR A 174 1.86 -18.71 -20.87
C THR A 174 1.73 -19.47 -22.19
N ASP A 175 2.83 -19.94 -22.74
CA ASP A 175 2.84 -20.71 -23.98
C ASP A 175 3.56 -22.07 -23.80
N GLY A 176 3.02 -22.89 -22.88
CA GLY A 176 3.47 -24.26 -22.68
C GLY A 176 4.86 -24.48 -22.06
N GLY A 177 5.58 -23.39 -21.71
CA GLY A 177 6.85 -23.36 -20.99
C GLY A 177 6.73 -22.67 -19.63
N ASP A 178 7.87 -22.28 -19.05
CA ASP A 178 7.87 -21.44 -17.85
C ASP A 178 7.16 -20.09 -18.12
N PRO A 179 6.19 -19.71 -17.30
CA PRO A 179 5.43 -18.50 -17.53
C PRO A 179 6.32 -17.26 -17.39
N LEU A 180 6.31 -16.38 -18.40
CA LEU A 180 6.90 -15.06 -18.28
C LEU A 180 6.07 -14.20 -17.34
N THR A 181 6.71 -13.68 -16.30
CA THR A 181 6.07 -12.85 -15.27
C THR A 181 6.21 -11.36 -15.56
N VAL A 182 5.42 -10.52 -14.90
CA VAL A 182 5.56 -9.05 -14.96
C VAL A 182 6.98 -8.63 -14.54
N MET A 183 7.58 -9.33 -13.58
CA MET A 183 8.93 -9.05 -13.09
C MET A 183 9.98 -9.19 -14.20
N ASP A 184 9.83 -10.16 -15.10
CA ASP A 184 10.77 -10.41 -16.20
C ASP A 184 10.73 -9.29 -17.25
N GLN A 185 9.67 -8.51 -17.30
CA GLN A 185 9.52 -7.36 -18.18
C GLN A 185 10.04 -6.04 -17.59
N VAL A 186 10.26 -6.01 -16.27
CA VAL A 186 10.75 -4.79 -15.59
C VAL A 186 12.23 -4.60 -15.86
N ARG A 187 12.56 -3.58 -16.66
CA ARG A 187 13.95 -3.25 -17.00
C ARG A 187 14.68 -2.66 -15.78
N ASP A 188 15.85 -3.19 -15.46
CA ASP A 188 16.76 -2.55 -14.52
C ASP A 188 17.44 -1.34 -15.18
N THR A 189 16.99 -0.13 -14.82
CA THR A 189 17.54 1.13 -15.36
C THR A 189 18.80 1.60 -14.64
N LYS A 190 19.13 1.02 -13.47
CA LYS A 190 20.30 1.41 -12.68
C LYS A 190 21.54 0.60 -13.03
N ASN A 191 21.38 -0.69 -13.31
CA ASN A 191 22.46 -1.59 -13.66
C ASN A 191 22.43 -1.93 -15.15
N THR A 192 22.57 -0.91 -16.00
CA THR A 192 22.69 -1.11 -17.44
C THR A 192 24.06 -1.70 -17.79
N GLU A 193 24.14 -2.44 -18.91
CA GLU A 193 25.42 -2.98 -19.42
C GLU A 193 26.49 -1.89 -19.53
N GLY A 194 26.09 -0.69 -19.95
CA GLY A 194 26.99 0.47 -20.02
C GLY A 194 27.57 0.87 -18.66
N SER A 195 26.74 0.95 -17.62
CA SER A 195 27.19 1.29 -16.26
C SER A 195 28.11 0.22 -15.65
N TRP A 196 27.85 -1.04 -15.97
CA TRP A 196 28.69 -2.14 -15.53
C TRP A 196 30.04 -2.17 -16.23
N LEU A 197 30.04 -1.93 -17.54
CA LEU A 197 31.26 -1.80 -18.32
C LEU A 197 32.13 -0.60 -17.86
N GLU A 198 31.48 0.54 -17.59
CA GLU A 198 32.16 1.72 -17.02
C GLU A 198 32.81 1.42 -15.67
N GLN A 199 32.12 0.68 -14.78
CA GLN A 199 32.69 0.30 -13.49
C GLN A 199 33.90 -0.63 -13.62
N ILE A 200 33.85 -1.61 -14.54
CA ILE A 200 34.99 -2.52 -14.80
C ILE A 200 36.16 -1.70 -15.36
N THR A 201 35.91 -0.86 -16.37
CA THR A 201 36.93 -0.03 -17.01
C THR A 201 37.56 0.94 -15.99
N LEU A 202 36.75 1.54 -15.11
CA LEU A 202 37.25 2.41 -14.05
C LEU A 202 38.12 1.64 -13.05
N ARG A 203 37.72 0.42 -12.65
CA ARG A 203 38.50 -0.44 -11.75
C ARG A 203 39.84 -0.84 -12.35
N GLU A 204 39.86 -1.18 -13.63
CA GLU A 204 41.08 -1.49 -14.36
C GLU A 204 42.00 -0.27 -14.50
N GLY A 205 41.43 0.89 -14.86
CA GLY A 205 42.15 2.13 -14.91
C GLY A 205 42.80 2.50 -13.56
N PHE A 206 42.01 2.32 -12.47
CA PHE A 206 42.50 2.55 -11.11
C PHE A 206 43.65 1.60 -10.73
N SER A 207 43.59 0.33 -11.18
CA SER A 207 44.66 -0.65 -10.92
C SER A 207 46.00 -0.29 -11.52
N ARG A 208 46.02 0.51 -12.59
CA ARG A 208 47.23 0.95 -13.34
C ARG A 208 47.90 2.19 -12.74
N LEU A 209 47.21 2.96 -11.89
CA LEU A 209 47.77 4.12 -11.22
C LEU A 209 48.90 3.72 -10.25
N GLY A 210 49.82 4.65 -10.00
CA GLY A 210 50.82 4.47 -8.96
C GLY A 210 50.25 4.40 -7.55
N ASP A 211 50.94 3.72 -6.62
CA ASP A 211 50.43 3.51 -5.26
C ASP A 211 50.14 4.80 -4.50
N ARG A 212 50.97 5.86 -4.74
CA ARG A 212 50.73 7.19 -4.16
C ARG A 212 49.47 7.85 -4.68
N GLU A 213 49.21 7.70 -5.98
CA GLU A 213 48.02 8.24 -6.64
C GLU A 213 46.76 7.50 -6.18
N LYS A 214 46.82 6.18 -6.04
CA LYS A 214 45.73 5.38 -5.45
C LYS A 214 45.39 5.82 -4.04
N GLN A 215 46.40 6.01 -3.19
CA GLN A 215 46.21 6.48 -1.80
C GLN A 215 45.57 7.87 -1.76
N ILE A 216 46.03 8.78 -2.59
CA ILE A 216 45.48 10.16 -2.67
C ILE A 216 44.00 10.09 -3.12
N LEU A 217 43.70 9.38 -4.19
CA LEU A 217 42.34 9.26 -4.68
C LEU A 217 41.43 8.59 -3.68
N HIS A 218 41.90 7.50 -3.00
CA HIS A 218 41.14 6.85 -1.95
C HIS A 218 40.82 7.81 -0.81
N ALA A 219 41.85 8.47 -0.24
CA ALA A 219 41.66 9.41 0.85
C ALA A 219 40.72 10.58 0.50
N ARG A 220 40.77 11.05 -0.76
CA ARG A 220 39.95 12.17 -1.22
C ARG A 220 38.49 11.81 -1.50
N PHE A 221 38.26 10.69 -2.20
CA PHE A 221 36.95 10.36 -2.75
C PHE A 221 36.19 9.32 -1.92
N PHE A 222 36.87 8.47 -1.15
CA PHE A 222 36.25 7.46 -0.30
C PHE A 222 36.27 7.86 1.18
N ASP A 223 37.40 8.40 1.68
CA ASP A 223 37.50 8.83 3.09
C ASP A 223 37.04 10.29 3.30
N GLY A 224 36.78 11.06 2.23
CA GLY A 224 36.30 12.44 2.31
C GLY A 224 37.30 13.46 2.87
N LEU A 225 38.61 13.15 2.93
CA LEU A 225 39.62 14.02 3.48
C LEU A 225 39.89 15.20 2.59
N THR A 226 40.29 16.34 3.18
CA THR A 226 40.72 17.53 2.40
C THR A 226 42.14 17.34 1.83
N GLN A 227 42.48 18.07 0.77
CA GLN A 227 43.87 18.01 0.22
C GLN A 227 44.92 18.36 1.27
N MET A 228 44.58 19.24 2.24
CA MET A 228 45.48 19.58 3.34
C MET A 228 45.70 18.44 4.32
N ASP A 229 44.63 17.67 4.62
CA ASP A 229 44.72 16.54 5.53
C ASP A 229 45.50 15.38 4.90
N VAL A 230 45.28 15.13 3.58
CA VAL A 230 46.05 14.15 2.81
C VAL A 230 47.53 14.58 2.73
N ALA A 231 47.82 15.87 2.53
CA ALA A 231 49.18 16.37 2.53
C ALA A 231 49.91 16.14 3.85
N LYS A 232 49.22 16.37 4.98
CA LYS A 232 49.73 16.06 6.33
C LYS A 232 50.00 14.58 6.55
N SER A 233 49.04 13.72 6.18
CA SER A 233 49.15 12.26 6.38
C SER A 233 50.28 11.64 5.53
N MET A 234 50.50 12.16 4.33
CA MET A 234 51.54 11.67 3.38
C MET A 234 52.87 12.40 3.49
N HIS A 235 53.01 13.40 4.37
CA HIS A 235 54.21 14.21 4.54
C HIS A 235 54.68 14.91 3.25
N ILE A 236 53.74 15.42 2.45
CA ILE A 236 54.01 16.17 1.22
C ILE A 236 53.29 17.53 1.23
N SER A 237 53.61 18.41 0.30
CA SER A 237 52.92 19.69 0.20
C SER A 237 51.52 19.53 -0.41
N GLN A 238 50.57 20.40 0.00
CA GLN A 238 49.22 20.43 -0.60
C GLN A 238 49.29 20.64 -2.14
N ALA A 239 50.24 21.43 -2.64
CA ALA A 239 50.43 21.63 -4.07
C ALA A 239 50.84 20.33 -4.79
N GLN A 240 51.64 19.47 -4.14
CA GLN A 240 51.99 18.14 -4.68
C GLN A 240 50.77 17.21 -4.70
N VAL A 241 49.94 17.18 -3.64
CA VAL A 241 48.67 16.41 -3.60
C VAL A 241 47.79 16.85 -4.76
N SER A 242 47.56 18.15 -4.95
CA SER A 242 46.73 18.69 -6.04
C SER A 242 47.24 18.31 -7.43
N ARG A 243 48.57 18.28 -7.65
CA ARG A 243 49.17 17.87 -8.94
C ARG A 243 48.97 16.38 -9.18
N LEU A 244 49.23 15.54 -8.17
CA LEU A 244 49.08 14.09 -8.27
C LEU A 244 47.60 13.69 -8.46
N GLU A 245 46.69 14.31 -7.71
CA GLU A 245 45.24 14.13 -7.87
C GLU A 245 44.77 14.45 -9.30
N LYS A 246 45.16 15.62 -9.82
CA LYS A 246 44.81 16.02 -11.19
C LYS A 246 45.45 15.11 -12.25
N GLY A 247 46.70 14.68 -12.05
CA GLY A 247 47.38 13.73 -12.93
C GLY A 247 46.66 12.41 -13.00
N ALA A 248 46.39 11.83 -11.84
CA ALA A 248 45.67 10.56 -11.73
C ALA A 248 44.25 10.61 -12.36
N ILE A 249 43.51 11.68 -12.12
CA ILE A 249 42.18 11.86 -12.75
C ILE A 249 42.33 11.99 -14.29
N CYS A 250 43.33 12.68 -14.76
CA CYS A 250 43.56 12.83 -16.20
C CYS A 250 43.90 11.47 -16.85
N GLU A 251 44.73 10.65 -16.20
CA GLU A 251 45.06 9.31 -16.68
C GLU A 251 43.84 8.38 -16.69
N LEU A 252 43.04 8.37 -15.60
CA LEU A 252 41.79 7.63 -15.54
C LEU A 252 40.84 8.06 -16.66
N ARG A 253 40.69 9.36 -16.87
CA ARG A 253 39.78 9.87 -17.93
C ARG A 253 40.24 9.44 -19.32
N LYS A 254 41.53 9.48 -19.61
CA LYS A 254 42.08 8.99 -20.89
C LYS A 254 41.84 7.52 -21.09
N TYR A 255 42.02 6.73 -20.02
CA TYR A 255 41.79 5.30 -20.07
C TYR A 255 40.36 4.95 -20.37
N VAL A 256 39.40 5.57 -19.63
CA VAL A 256 37.96 5.36 -19.82
C VAL A 256 37.51 5.81 -21.22
N SER A 257 37.97 6.97 -21.70
CA SER A 257 37.55 7.46 -23.02
C SER A 257 38.05 6.63 -24.20
N VAL A 258 39.16 5.91 -24.06
CA VAL A 258 39.70 5.02 -25.11
C VAL A 258 38.95 3.67 -25.17
N GLN A 259 38.41 3.24 -24.05
CA GLN A 259 37.73 1.91 -23.97
C GLN A 259 36.22 1.99 -24.26
N VAL A 260 35.62 3.17 -24.18
CA VAL A 260 34.18 3.40 -24.38
C VAL A 260 33.89 3.94 -25.79
N SER A 261 34.91 4.27 -26.59
CA SER A 261 34.81 4.61 -28.02
C SER A 261 34.91 3.36 -28.89
#